data_bdb7b7dead025e09eea6082875213e85
#
_entry.id   bdb7b7dead025e09eea6082875213e85
#
_cell.length_a   1.000
_cell.length_b   1.000
_cell.length_c   1.000
_cell.angle_alpha   90.00
_cell.angle_beta   90.00
_cell.angle_gamma   90.00
#
_symmetry.space_group_name_H-M   'P 1'
#
loop_
_entity.id
_entity.type
_entity.pdbx_description
1 polymer ?
#
loop_
_entity_poly.entity_id
_entity_poly.type
_entity_poly.pdbx_seq_one_letter_code
_entity_poly.pdbx_strand_id
1 'polypeptide(L)'
;LPISILKAVNPLLAKHDLILMQSAEDAGNDKVYIKTKLKHSSGEYIESNSAPFKPAKTNDIQARGALETYLRRYAVQSVLALS
;
A
#
# COMPACT_ATOMS: atom_id res chain seq x y z
N LEU A 1 -10.95 -5.29 6.49
CA LEU A 1 -11.01 -4.91 5.09
C LEU A 1 -10.29 -3.60 4.85
N PRO A 2 -9.62 -3.45 3.70
CA PRO A 2 -8.79 -2.28 3.44
C PRO A 2 -9.56 -0.96 3.52
N ILE A 3 -10.76 -0.93 2.99
CA ILE A 3 -11.58 0.28 2.99
C ILE A 3 -11.92 0.69 4.43
N SER A 4 -12.23 -0.27 5.29
CA SER A 4 -12.55 0.03 6.69
C SER A 4 -11.33 0.56 7.44
N ILE A 5 -10.15 -0.02 7.18
CA ILE A 5 -8.90 0.43 7.79
C ILE A 5 -8.58 1.86 7.33
N LEU A 6 -8.68 2.14 6.05
CA LEU A 6 -8.39 3.46 5.51
C LEU A 6 -9.38 4.50 6.02
N LYS A 7 -10.67 4.17 6.12
CA LYS A 7 -11.67 5.07 6.68
C LYS A 7 -11.39 5.42 8.13
N ALA A 8 -10.87 4.47 8.91
CA ALA A 8 -10.52 4.72 10.30
C ALA A 8 -9.23 5.51 10.45
N VAL A 9 -8.26 5.27 9.58
CA VAL A 9 -6.90 5.83 9.69
C VAL A 9 -6.79 7.21 9.04
N ASN A 10 -7.44 7.44 7.90
CA ASN A 10 -7.31 8.69 7.16
C ASN A 10 -7.64 9.94 8.00
N PRO A 11 -8.73 9.99 8.79
CA PRO A 11 -8.98 11.15 9.62
C PRO A 11 -7.88 11.41 10.65
N LEU A 12 -7.31 10.34 11.22
CA LEU A 12 -6.21 10.47 12.17
C LEU A 12 -4.94 10.98 11.50
N LEU A 13 -4.65 10.47 10.30
CA LEU A 13 -3.50 10.92 9.53
C LEU A 13 -3.62 12.40 9.17
N ALA A 14 -4.80 12.82 8.70
CA ALA A 14 -5.03 14.20 8.35
C ALA A 14 -4.87 15.13 9.55
N LYS A 15 -5.30 14.69 10.73
CA LYS A 15 -5.15 15.46 11.97
C LYS A 15 -3.68 15.72 12.32
N HIS A 16 -2.78 14.83 11.90
CA HIS A 16 -1.35 14.95 12.15
C HIS A 16 -0.56 15.38 10.91
N ASP A 17 -1.25 15.93 9.91
CA ASP A 17 -0.64 16.39 8.66
C ASP A 17 0.09 15.28 7.90
N LEU A 18 -0.46 14.09 7.92
CA LEU A 18 0.10 12.91 7.26
C LEU A 18 -0.77 12.48 6.10
N ILE A 19 -0.13 12.01 5.04
CA ILE A 19 -0.79 11.46 3.85
C ILE A 19 -0.22 10.08 3.59
N LEU A 20 -1.12 9.11 3.39
CA LEU A 20 -0.76 7.76 3.00
C LEU A 20 -0.95 7.60 1.49
N MET A 21 0.10 7.15 0.82
CA MET A 21 0.10 6.96 -0.63
C MET A 21 0.54 5.54 -0.96
N GLN A 22 -0.14 4.92 -1.91
CA GLN A 22 0.22 3.59 -2.39
C GLN A 22 0.20 3.56 -3.92
N SER A 23 1.13 2.81 -4.48
CA SER A 23 1.20 2.58 -5.93
C SER A 23 1.72 1.18 -6.21
N ALA A 24 1.34 0.63 -7.35
CA ALA A 24 1.92 -0.60 -7.87
C ALA A 24 3.05 -0.23 -8.82
N GLU A 25 4.23 -0.78 -8.58
CA GLU A 25 5.43 -0.46 -9.35
C GLU A 25 5.97 -1.70 -10.03
N ASP A 26 6.62 -1.51 -11.18
CA ASP A 26 7.27 -2.59 -11.91
C ASP A 26 8.53 -3.05 -11.17
N ALA A 27 8.64 -4.34 -10.94
CA ALA A 27 9.82 -4.94 -10.30
C ALA A 27 10.68 -5.72 -11.28
N GLY A 28 10.36 -5.70 -12.58
CA GLY A 28 11.05 -6.48 -13.60
C GLY A 28 10.58 -7.93 -13.64
N ASN A 29 10.90 -8.65 -14.72
CA ASN A 29 10.57 -10.07 -14.88
C ASN A 29 9.07 -10.37 -14.69
N ASP A 30 8.21 -9.49 -15.20
CA ASP A 30 6.76 -9.60 -15.07
C ASP A 30 6.28 -9.60 -13.61
N LYS A 31 7.07 -9.04 -12.72
CA LYS A 31 6.71 -8.87 -11.30
C LYS A 31 6.38 -7.44 -10.99
N VAL A 32 5.55 -7.25 -9.98
CA VAL A 32 5.21 -5.94 -9.45
C VAL A 32 5.39 -5.94 -7.94
N TYR A 33 5.51 -4.77 -7.35
CA TYR A 33 5.48 -4.62 -5.90
C TYR A 33 4.61 -3.43 -5.52
N ILE A 34 4.14 -3.43 -4.29
CA ILE A 34 3.34 -2.33 -3.75
C ILE A 34 4.27 -1.41 -2.96
N LYS A 35 4.34 -0.17 -3.39
CA LYS A 35 5.05 0.89 -2.67
C LYS A 35 4.05 1.63 -1.80
N THR A 36 4.35 1.76 -0.52
CA THR A 36 3.54 2.51 0.43
C THR A 36 4.39 3.60 1.05
N LYS A 37 3.91 4.83 1.01
CA LYS A 37 4.62 5.97 1.55
C LYS A 37 3.70 6.71 2.51
N LEU A 38 4.23 7.02 3.69
CA LEU A 38 3.57 7.89 4.66
C LEU A 38 4.35 9.20 4.69
N LYS A 39 3.73 10.27 4.22
CA LYS A 39 4.38 11.56 4.03
C LYS A 39 3.81 12.61 4.97
N HIS A 40 4.69 13.36 5.60
CA HIS A 40 4.32 14.50 6.45
C HIS A 40 4.40 15.81 5.65
N SER A 41 3.65 16.82 6.05
CA SER A 41 3.64 18.13 5.40
C SER A 41 5.00 18.81 5.40
N SER A 42 5.90 18.44 6.33
CA SER A 42 7.28 18.95 6.36
C SER A 42 8.14 18.46 5.20
N GLY A 43 7.67 17.46 4.45
CA GLY A 43 8.44 16.79 3.39
C GLY A 43 9.09 15.50 3.84
N GLU A 44 9.15 15.22 5.13
CA GLU A 44 9.65 13.94 5.64
C GLU A 44 8.69 12.82 5.31
N TYR A 45 9.23 11.62 5.09
CA TYR A 45 8.39 10.46 4.80
C TYR A 45 9.09 9.17 5.19
N ILE A 46 8.28 8.13 5.37
CA ILE A 46 8.75 6.76 5.48
C ILE A 46 8.12 5.95 4.35
N GLU A 47 8.83 4.94 3.87
CA GLU A 47 8.41 4.13 2.75
C GLU A 47 8.57 2.67 3.09
N SER A 48 7.60 1.86 2.65
CA SER A 48 7.66 0.41 2.78
C SER A 48 7.26 -0.20 1.45
N ASN A 49 8.04 -1.18 1.00
CA ASN A 49 7.79 -1.88 -0.25
C ASN A 49 7.46 -3.34 0.05
N SER A 50 6.42 -3.86 -0.60
CA SER A 50 6.12 -5.28 -0.51
C SER A 50 7.19 -6.09 -1.24
N ALA A 51 7.27 -7.39 -0.94
CA ALA A 51 8.05 -8.30 -1.79
C ALA A 51 7.45 -8.30 -3.20
N PRO A 52 8.28 -8.44 -4.24
CA PRO A 52 7.77 -8.56 -5.60
C PRO A 52 6.91 -9.82 -5.75
N PHE A 53 5.87 -9.70 -6.55
CA PHE A 53 4.98 -10.83 -6.83
C PHE A 53 4.57 -10.80 -8.29
N LYS A 54 4.22 -11.97 -8.83
CA LYS A 54 3.66 -12.05 -10.18
C LYS A 54 2.16 -11.88 -10.09
N PRO A 55 1.57 -10.91 -10.84
CA PRO A 55 0.13 -10.87 -10.97
C PRO A 55 -0.36 -12.21 -11.54
N ALA A 56 -1.54 -12.65 -11.12
CA ALA A 56 -2.12 -13.88 -11.63
C ALA A 56 -2.21 -13.81 -13.15
N LYS A 57 -1.68 -14.84 -13.83
CA LYS A 57 -1.64 -14.90 -15.30
C LYS A 57 -3.01 -15.11 -15.93
N THR A 58 -4.03 -15.30 -15.14
CA THR A 58 -5.35 -15.59 -15.62
C THR A 58 -6.08 -14.29 -15.96
N ASN A 59 -7.06 -14.40 -16.82
CA ASN A 59 -8.03 -13.34 -17.03
C ASN A 59 -8.94 -13.14 -15.80
N ASP A 60 -8.58 -13.73 -14.68
CA ASP A 60 -9.34 -13.61 -13.44
C ASP A 60 -8.96 -12.32 -12.73
N ILE A 61 -9.69 -11.28 -13.06
CA ILE A 61 -9.52 -9.96 -12.48
C ILE A 61 -9.78 -9.99 -10.97
N GLN A 62 -10.69 -10.86 -10.51
CA GLN A 62 -11.00 -10.95 -9.07
C GLN A 62 -9.83 -11.49 -8.27
N ALA A 63 -9.14 -12.53 -8.78
CA ALA A 63 -7.98 -13.07 -8.09
C ALA A 63 -6.84 -12.05 -8.01
N ARG A 64 -6.61 -11.30 -9.08
CA ARG A 64 -5.62 -10.22 -9.08
C ARG A 64 -5.98 -9.12 -8.09
N GLY A 65 -7.25 -8.71 -8.09
CA GLY A 65 -7.72 -7.68 -7.18
C GLY A 65 -7.62 -8.10 -5.73
N ALA A 66 -7.94 -9.36 -5.42
CA ALA A 66 -7.85 -9.89 -4.06
C ALA A 66 -6.41 -9.90 -3.55
N LEU A 67 -5.46 -10.35 -4.39
CA LEU A 67 -4.05 -10.37 -4.02
C LEU A 67 -3.52 -8.97 -3.81
N GLU A 68 -3.81 -8.06 -4.71
CA GLU A 68 -3.37 -6.67 -4.61
C GLU A 68 -3.96 -6.00 -3.36
N THR A 69 -5.23 -6.23 -3.08
CA THR A 69 -5.89 -5.71 -1.88
C THR A 69 -5.21 -6.21 -0.61
N TYR A 70 -4.89 -7.51 -0.56
CA TYR A 70 -4.21 -8.12 0.56
C TYR A 70 -2.83 -7.47 0.80
N LEU A 71 -2.06 -7.30 -0.27
CA LEU A 71 -0.73 -6.71 -0.18
C LEU A 71 -0.77 -5.24 0.22
N ARG A 72 -1.74 -4.49 -0.27
CA ARG A 72 -1.93 -3.09 0.12
C ARG A 72 -2.25 -2.96 1.60
N ARG A 73 -3.07 -3.87 2.13
CA ARG A 73 -3.38 -3.88 3.56
C ARG A 73 -2.13 -4.16 4.40
N TYR A 74 -1.35 -5.16 4.01
CA TYR A 74 -0.11 -5.49 4.72
C TYR A 74 0.85 -4.32 4.70
N ALA A 75 0.97 -3.65 3.57
CA ALA A 75 1.87 -2.50 3.43
C ALA A 75 1.45 -1.34 4.34
N VAL A 76 0.15 -1.08 4.45
CA VAL A 76 -0.36 -0.05 5.36
C VAL A 76 0.00 -0.39 6.80
N GLN A 77 -0.23 -1.63 7.21
CA GLN A 77 0.09 -2.07 8.56
C GLN A 77 1.58 -1.94 8.85
N SER A 78 2.43 -2.30 7.90
CA SER A 78 3.88 -2.20 8.05
C SER A 78 4.33 -0.75 8.23
N VAL A 79 3.81 0.16 7.42
CA VAL A 79 4.17 1.57 7.51
C VAL A 79 3.69 2.16 8.84
N LEU A 80 2.48 1.85 9.27
CA LEU A 80 1.96 2.35 10.54
C LEU A 80 2.74 1.80 11.74
N ALA A 81 3.25 0.58 11.64
CA ALA A 81 4.09 0.01 12.69
C ALA A 81 5.45 0.71 12.77
N LEU A 82 5.96 1.23 11.65
CA LEU A 82 7.21 1.98 11.62
C LEU A 82 7.06 3.41 12.12
N SER A 83 5.87 3.94 12.00
CA SER A 83 5.60 5.31 12.43
C SER A 83 5.41 5.42 13.93
#